data_9f2b16b08ae6da11af13f7de937384f5
#
_entry.id   9f2b16b08ae6da11af13f7de937384f5
#
_cell.length_a   1.000
_cell.length_b   1.000
_cell.length_c   1.000
_cell.angle_alpha   90.00
_cell.angle_beta   90.00
_cell.angle_gamma   90.00
#
_symmetry.space_group_name_H-M   'P 1'
#
loop_
_entity.id
_entity.type
_entity.pdbx_description
1 polymer ?
#
loop_
_entity_poly.entity_id
_entity_poly.type
_entity_poly.pdbx_seq_one_letter_code
_entity_poly.pdbx_strand_id
1 'polypeptide(L)'
;MTRRQLARIVPPLLLWWLALTALAIAITWASRYVSDAGLDWAGIDVHRVLPLVAVYLAVATIGGFLYGGFLLAGHQFLVTRLYAELRDPATRQAPSVPREDAEGARLLARPAIAVALAVVFGALGAALLLASQLDLEQDVAITAHRGAKIAAPENTLAAFRTAMEAGATYAELDVQHTRDRVLVVVHDGDLMRMGDDPRKVSELTAAQIATIDIGRKFGERFAGETPPTLQEVIDLVRGRMRINVELKYNVPDPGLAPAVVELLRRADFLDDVVITSLDYAALEQVESLEPRLRTGHIVTAAVGNVVRTEADFLSLNAARATPSLIRRAHAAGKEVHVWTVNEPEVMLRMIERGVDNVITDDPALLVRVMQERKGLTRAEILGLRLRVLFSRPPRALVDPTAVEPL
;
A
#
# COMPACT_ATOMS: atom_id res chain seq x y z
N MET A 1 59.80 -4.92 3.20
CA MET A 1 59.30 -4.16 2.03
C MET A 1 59.80 -2.73 2.16
N THR A 2 60.58 -2.24 1.14
CA THR A 2 61.14 -0.87 1.21
C THR A 2 60.08 0.19 0.79
N ARG A 3 60.20 1.45 1.28
CA ARG A 3 59.33 2.56 0.84
C ARG A 3 59.21 2.72 -0.68
N ARG A 4 60.27 2.41 -1.42
CA ARG A 4 60.28 2.42 -2.91
C ARG A 4 59.43 1.30 -3.54
N GLN A 5 59.34 0.13 -2.91
CA GLN A 5 58.49 -0.98 -3.38
C GLN A 5 57.02 -0.67 -3.14
N LEU A 6 56.65 -0.08 -1.96
CA LEU A 6 55.28 0.36 -1.66
C LEU A 6 54.79 1.43 -2.63
N ALA A 7 55.63 2.41 -2.98
CA ALA A 7 55.27 3.48 -3.92
C ALA A 7 55.00 2.98 -5.36
N ARG A 8 55.47 1.81 -5.76
CA ARG A 8 55.19 1.20 -7.06
C ARG A 8 53.98 0.28 -7.08
N ILE A 9 53.60 -0.27 -5.93
CA ILE A 9 52.52 -1.26 -5.83
C ILE A 9 51.17 -0.62 -5.41
N VAL A 10 51.20 0.33 -4.49
CA VAL A 10 49.99 0.94 -3.92
C VAL A 10 49.18 1.73 -4.98
N PRO A 11 49.78 2.56 -5.85
CA PRO A 11 48.99 3.34 -6.82
C PRO A 11 48.22 2.47 -7.83
N PRO A 12 48.79 1.43 -8.48
CA PRO A 12 48.02 0.57 -9.38
C PRO A 12 46.96 -0.26 -8.65
N LEU A 13 47.14 -0.63 -7.39
CA LEU A 13 46.11 -1.27 -6.55
C LEU A 13 44.95 -0.34 -6.26
N LEU A 14 45.23 0.90 -5.88
CA LEU A 14 44.21 1.93 -5.66
C LEU A 14 43.44 2.24 -6.93
N LEU A 15 44.13 2.43 -8.05
CA LEU A 15 43.50 2.66 -9.36
C LEU A 15 42.61 1.50 -9.78
N TRP A 16 43.05 0.27 -9.56
CA TRP A 16 42.26 -0.92 -9.82
C TRP A 16 40.98 -0.97 -8.94
N TRP A 17 41.12 -0.70 -7.65
CA TRP A 17 39.98 -0.68 -6.72
C TRP A 17 38.99 0.44 -7.07
N LEU A 18 39.49 1.61 -7.45
CA LEU A 18 38.65 2.72 -7.93
C LEU A 18 37.92 2.36 -9.23
N ALA A 19 38.58 1.70 -10.17
CA ALA A 19 37.96 1.25 -11.42
C ALA A 19 36.85 0.23 -11.18
N LEU A 20 37.08 -0.74 -10.29
CA LEU A 20 36.07 -1.72 -9.89
C LEU A 20 34.86 -1.07 -9.22
N THR A 21 35.10 -0.11 -8.32
CA THR A 21 34.05 0.63 -7.64
C THR A 21 33.23 1.46 -8.63
N ALA A 22 33.91 2.16 -9.56
CA ALA A 22 33.24 2.93 -10.61
C ALA A 22 32.40 2.03 -11.54
N LEU A 23 32.91 0.85 -11.89
CA LEU A 23 32.18 -0.14 -12.71
C LEU A 23 30.95 -0.67 -11.96
N ALA A 24 31.05 -0.98 -10.67
CA ALA A 24 29.92 -1.42 -9.84
C ALA A 24 28.85 -0.34 -9.72
N ILE A 25 29.27 0.92 -9.53
CA ILE A 25 28.36 2.08 -9.50
C ILE A 25 27.68 2.23 -10.88
N ALA A 26 28.43 2.16 -11.98
CA ALA A 26 27.87 2.30 -13.33
C ALA A 26 26.86 1.18 -13.66
N ILE A 27 27.13 -0.06 -13.28
CA ILE A 27 26.21 -1.20 -13.43
C ILE A 27 24.93 -0.95 -12.62
N THR A 28 25.06 -0.47 -11.38
CA THR A 28 23.92 -0.17 -10.50
C THR A 28 23.06 0.97 -11.07
N TRP A 29 23.69 2.02 -11.59
CA TRP A 29 23.00 3.13 -12.24
C TRP A 29 22.32 2.73 -13.54
N ALA A 30 22.99 1.96 -14.39
CA ALA A 30 22.42 1.43 -15.62
C ALA A 30 21.22 0.52 -15.34
N SER A 31 21.32 -0.34 -14.33
CA SER A 31 20.21 -1.22 -13.90
C SER A 31 19.01 -0.42 -13.42
N ARG A 32 19.23 0.65 -12.63
CA ARG A 32 18.16 1.56 -12.19
C ARG A 32 17.55 2.32 -13.36
N TYR A 33 18.37 2.86 -14.25
CA TYR A 33 17.89 3.60 -15.41
C TYR A 33 17.04 2.73 -16.35
N VAL A 34 17.48 1.49 -16.62
CA VAL A 34 16.70 0.51 -17.41
C VAL A 34 15.41 0.13 -16.72
N SER A 35 15.41 -0.01 -15.38
CA SER A 35 14.23 -0.28 -14.59
C SER A 35 13.24 0.89 -14.64
N ASP A 36 13.69 2.12 -14.37
CA ASP A 36 12.81 3.29 -14.29
C ASP A 36 12.25 3.68 -15.68
N ALA A 37 13.13 3.82 -16.70
CA ALA A 37 12.71 4.14 -18.07
C ALA A 37 11.90 3.02 -18.74
N GLY A 38 12.23 1.76 -18.41
CA GLY A 38 11.53 0.60 -18.94
C GLY A 38 10.12 0.46 -18.36
N LEU A 39 9.94 0.72 -17.07
CA LEU A 39 8.63 0.70 -16.42
C LEU A 39 7.73 1.83 -16.93
N ASP A 40 8.28 3.03 -17.17
CA ASP A 40 7.54 4.15 -17.75
C ASP A 40 7.11 3.85 -19.20
N TRP A 41 7.98 3.19 -19.99
CA TRP A 41 7.67 2.82 -21.38
C TRP A 41 6.70 1.64 -21.48
N ALA A 42 6.79 0.65 -20.56
CA ALA A 42 5.98 -0.56 -20.60
C ALA A 42 4.51 -0.29 -20.26
N GLY A 43 4.22 0.75 -19.49
CA GLY A 43 2.87 0.98 -19.00
C GLY A 43 2.35 -0.23 -18.22
N ILE A 44 1.10 -0.65 -18.48
CA ILE A 44 0.44 -1.84 -17.90
C ILE A 44 0.57 -3.07 -18.84
N ASP A 45 1.26 -2.94 -19.97
CA ASP A 45 1.35 -3.99 -20.98
C ASP A 45 2.41 -5.04 -20.63
N VAL A 46 1.95 -6.22 -20.25
CA VAL A 46 2.79 -7.36 -19.84
C VAL A 46 3.69 -7.87 -20.96
N HIS A 47 3.22 -7.80 -22.22
CA HIS A 47 4.06 -8.18 -23.36
C HIS A 47 5.30 -7.29 -23.47
N ARG A 48 5.27 -6.10 -22.85
CA ARG A 48 6.40 -5.19 -22.75
C ARG A 48 7.19 -5.35 -21.44
N VAL A 49 6.52 -5.72 -20.33
CA VAL A 49 7.16 -5.92 -19.02
C VAL A 49 8.05 -7.19 -19.00
N LEU A 50 7.58 -8.30 -19.56
CA LEU A 50 8.35 -9.56 -19.59
C LEU A 50 9.71 -9.42 -20.30
N PRO A 51 9.80 -8.82 -21.51
CA PRO A 51 11.09 -8.57 -22.15
C PRO A 51 11.99 -7.65 -21.32
N LEU A 52 11.44 -6.64 -20.63
CA LEU A 52 12.20 -5.72 -19.78
C LEU A 52 12.79 -6.42 -18.56
N VAL A 53 12.02 -7.28 -17.89
CA VAL A 53 12.52 -8.10 -16.78
C VAL A 53 13.61 -9.03 -17.29
N ALA A 54 13.44 -9.64 -18.47
CA ALA A 54 14.46 -10.48 -19.10
C ALA A 54 15.73 -9.68 -19.45
N VAL A 55 15.60 -8.47 -20.00
CA VAL A 55 16.72 -7.57 -20.29
C VAL A 55 17.41 -7.13 -19.00
N TYR A 56 16.65 -6.76 -17.95
CA TYR A 56 17.22 -6.41 -16.65
C TYR A 56 18.02 -7.56 -16.04
N LEU A 57 17.47 -8.78 -16.04
CA LEU A 57 18.17 -9.97 -15.55
C LEU A 57 19.40 -10.30 -16.40
N ALA A 58 19.32 -10.14 -17.73
CA ALA A 58 20.46 -10.33 -18.63
C ALA A 58 21.56 -9.31 -18.37
N VAL A 59 21.21 -8.02 -18.25
CA VAL A 59 22.17 -6.93 -17.95
C VAL A 59 22.83 -7.13 -16.59
N ALA A 60 22.04 -7.47 -15.55
CA ALA A 60 22.55 -7.74 -14.21
C ALA A 60 23.48 -8.96 -14.20
N THR A 61 23.13 -10.02 -14.92
CA THR A 61 23.93 -11.25 -15.02
C THR A 61 25.22 -11.01 -15.82
N ILE A 62 25.13 -10.35 -16.99
CA ILE A 62 26.31 -10.01 -17.81
C ILE A 62 27.23 -9.05 -17.05
N GLY A 63 26.65 -8.04 -16.39
CA GLY A 63 27.39 -7.10 -15.54
C GLY A 63 28.11 -7.80 -14.39
N GLY A 64 27.46 -8.75 -13.72
CA GLY A 64 28.05 -9.58 -12.67
C GLY A 64 29.19 -10.46 -13.19
N PHE A 65 29.04 -11.05 -14.37
CA PHE A 65 30.09 -11.84 -15.03
C PHE A 65 31.30 -10.98 -15.44
N LEU A 66 31.05 -9.82 -16.04
CA LEU A 66 32.13 -8.89 -16.42
C LEU A 66 32.87 -8.39 -15.18
N TYR A 67 32.14 -8.04 -14.12
CA TYR A 67 32.72 -7.62 -12.86
C TYR A 67 33.56 -8.73 -12.22
N GLY A 68 33.04 -9.96 -12.15
CA GLY A 68 33.73 -11.12 -11.61
C GLY A 68 34.99 -11.50 -12.44
N GLY A 69 34.84 -11.50 -13.76
CA GLY A 69 35.96 -11.76 -14.68
C GLY A 69 37.07 -10.70 -14.59
N PHE A 70 36.68 -9.44 -14.48
CA PHE A 70 37.62 -8.32 -14.31
C PHE A 70 38.31 -8.37 -12.94
N LEU A 71 37.61 -8.78 -11.90
CA LEU A 71 38.14 -8.96 -10.55
C LEU A 71 39.18 -10.10 -10.53
N LEU A 72 38.89 -11.23 -11.19
CA LEU A 72 39.76 -12.38 -11.26
C LEU A 72 41.02 -12.09 -12.09
N ALA A 73 40.85 -11.48 -13.27
CA ALA A 73 41.96 -11.12 -14.16
C ALA A 73 42.89 -10.10 -13.50
N GLY A 74 42.36 -9.10 -12.84
CA GLY A 74 43.14 -8.10 -12.12
C GLY A 74 43.83 -8.66 -10.90
N HIS A 75 43.21 -9.57 -10.18
CA HIS A 75 43.87 -10.28 -9.07
C HIS A 75 45.06 -11.11 -9.58
N GLN A 76 44.86 -11.88 -10.63
CA GLN A 76 45.93 -12.68 -11.27
C GLN A 76 47.08 -11.78 -11.77
N PHE A 77 46.75 -10.68 -12.46
CA PHE A 77 47.76 -9.74 -12.97
C PHE A 77 48.57 -9.12 -11.83
N LEU A 78 47.89 -8.71 -10.75
CA LEU A 78 48.52 -8.11 -9.56
C LEU A 78 49.44 -9.11 -8.85
N VAL A 79 48.98 -10.35 -8.63
CA VAL A 79 49.78 -11.42 -8.00
C VAL A 79 51.00 -11.73 -8.83
N THR A 80 50.84 -11.84 -10.16
CA THR A 80 51.96 -12.12 -11.08
C THR A 80 52.99 -10.97 -11.09
N ARG A 81 52.52 -9.72 -11.10
CA ARG A 81 53.39 -8.55 -11.07
C ARG A 81 54.11 -8.41 -9.72
N LEU A 82 53.42 -8.65 -8.60
CA LEU A 82 54.01 -8.66 -7.27
C LEU A 82 55.07 -9.73 -7.13
N TYR A 83 54.80 -10.93 -7.66
CA TYR A 83 55.76 -12.04 -7.68
C TYR A 83 57.00 -11.69 -8.55
N ALA A 84 56.81 -11.08 -9.72
CA ALA A 84 57.89 -10.63 -10.59
C ALA A 84 58.77 -9.53 -9.97
N GLU A 85 58.20 -8.62 -9.19
CA GLU A 85 58.95 -7.54 -8.51
C GLU A 85 59.65 -7.96 -7.22
N LEU A 86 59.16 -9.04 -6.55
CA LEU A 86 59.76 -9.60 -5.34
C LEU A 86 60.86 -10.64 -5.62
N ARG A 87 60.96 -11.10 -6.85
CA ARG A 87 61.98 -12.11 -7.27
C ARG A 87 63.32 -11.45 -7.47
N ASP A 88 64.37 -12.12 -6.97
CA ASP A 88 65.75 -11.67 -7.08
C ASP A 88 66.19 -11.42 -8.55
N PRO A 89 66.84 -10.29 -8.89
CA PRO A 89 67.30 -10.00 -10.21
C PRO A 89 68.19 -11.08 -10.86
N ALA A 90 68.92 -11.89 -10.06
CA ALA A 90 69.76 -12.96 -10.50
C ALA A 90 69.00 -14.18 -11.07
N THR A 91 67.69 -14.32 -10.84
CA THR A 91 66.86 -15.45 -11.26
C THR A 91 65.84 -15.10 -12.36
N ARG A 92 66.01 -13.95 -13.04
CA ARG A 92 65.09 -13.48 -14.10
C ARG A 92 65.31 -14.25 -15.42
N GLN A 93 64.88 -15.50 -15.53
CA GLN A 93 64.47 -16.04 -16.82
C GLN A 93 63.05 -15.58 -17.11
N ALA A 94 62.83 -14.96 -18.28
CA ALA A 94 61.49 -14.58 -18.72
C ALA A 94 60.61 -15.83 -18.77
N PRO A 95 59.46 -15.88 -18.11
CA PRO A 95 58.55 -17.00 -18.28
C PRO A 95 58.10 -16.98 -19.75
N SER A 96 58.42 -18.02 -20.50
CA SER A 96 57.78 -18.31 -21.78
C SER A 96 56.31 -18.60 -21.44
N VAL A 97 55.41 -17.66 -21.73
CA VAL A 97 53.95 -17.90 -21.62
C VAL A 97 53.63 -18.94 -22.69
N PRO A 98 53.22 -20.16 -22.33
CA PRO A 98 52.81 -21.15 -23.32
C PRO A 98 51.62 -20.60 -24.12
N ARG A 99 51.71 -20.73 -25.44
CA ARG A 99 50.60 -20.35 -26.36
C ARG A 99 49.36 -21.27 -26.27
N GLU A 100 49.37 -22.24 -25.35
CA GLU A 100 48.28 -23.20 -25.14
C GLU A 100 47.07 -22.66 -24.41
N ASP A 101 47.10 -21.42 -23.84
CA ASP A 101 46.04 -20.93 -22.97
C ASP A 101 44.77 -20.47 -23.70
N ALA A 102 44.80 -20.30 -25.03
CA ALA A 102 43.61 -19.90 -25.79
C ALA A 102 42.58 -21.04 -25.97
N GLU A 103 43.03 -22.29 -25.98
CA GLU A 103 42.15 -23.47 -26.03
C GLU A 103 41.56 -23.79 -24.64
N GLY A 104 42.34 -23.65 -23.57
CA GLY A 104 41.91 -23.81 -22.20
C GLY A 104 40.85 -22.79 -21.80
N ALA A 105 40.97 -21.52 -22.23
CA ALA A 105 40.00 -20.50 -22.00
C ALA A 105 38.65 -20.77 -22.71
N ARG A 106 38.68 -21.37 -23.92
CA ARG A 106 37.46 -21.77 -24.65
C ARG A 106 36.79 -23.01 -24.04
N LEU A 107 37.54 -23.92 -23.45
CA LEU A 107 37.03 -25.11 -22.74
C LEU A 107 36.31 -24.72 -21.42
N LEU A 108 36.80 -23.70 -20.71
CA LEU A 108 36.17 -23.20 -19.47
C LEU A 108 35.00 -22.26 -19.74
N ALA A 109 34.95 -21.58 -20.89
CA ALA A 109 33.83 -20.65 -21.20
C ALA A 109 32.52 -21.39 -21.45
N ARG A 110 32.51 -22.58 -22.06
CA ARG A 110 31.29 -23.36 -22.32
C ARG A 110 30.54 -23.78 -21.06
N PRO A 111 31.18 -24.41 -20.05
CA PRO A 111 30.47 -24.75 -18.80
C PRO A 111 30.05 -23.51 -18.01
N ALA A 112 30.80 -22.40 -18.03
CA ALA A 112 30.44 -21.17 -17.38
C ALA A 112 29.17 -20.55 -18.00
N ILE A 113 29.06 -20.55 -19.34
CA ILE A 113 27.86 -20.13 -20.05
C ILE A 113 26.65 -21.04 -19.72
N ALA A 114 26.87 -22.36 -19.70
CA ALA A 114 25.84 -23.34 -19.36
C ALA A 114 25.30 -23.13 -17.93
N VAL A 115 26.20 -22.90 -16.96
CA VAL A 115 25.82 -22.57 -15.57
C VAL A 115 25.06 -21.24 -15.50
N ALA A 116 25.50 -20.21 -16.21
CA ALA A 116 24.82 -18.92 -16.25
C ALA A 116 23.39 -19.05 -16.83
N LEU A 117 23.24 -19.78 -17.93
CA LEU A 117 21.91 -20.05 -18.51
C LEU A 117 21.05 -20.87 -17.56
N ALA A 118 21.57 -21.89 -16.89
CA ALA A 118 20.85 -22.69 -15.91
C ALA A 118 20.36 -21.84 -14.72
N VAL A 119 21.17 -20.89 -14.24
CA VAL A 119 20.78 -19.95 -13.18
C VAL A 119 19.68 -19.02 -13.67
N VAL A 120 19.78 -18.47 -14.88
CA VAL A 120 18.75 -17.58 -15.46
C VAL A 120 17.45 -18.33 -15.67
N PHE A 121 17.47 -19.52 -16.29
CA PHE A 121 16.27 -20.31 -16.49
C PHE A 121 15.70 -20.86 -15.18
N GLY A 122 16.53 -21.21 -14.21
CA GLY A 122 16.11 -21.60 -12.86
C GLY A 122 15.44 -20.44 -12.12
N ALA A 123 16.00 -19.24 -12.18
CA ALA A 123 15.40 -18.04 -11.58
C ALA A 123 14.08 -17.65 -12.27
N LEU A 124 14.02 -17.76 -13.61
CA LEU A 124 12.80 -17.52 -14.37
C LEU A 124 11.72 -18.57 -14.03
N GLY A 125 12.09 -19.84 -13.97
CA GLY A 125 11.20 -20.93 -13.56
C GLY A 125 10.67 -20.75 -12.13
N ALA A 126 11.52 -20.37 -11.19
CA ALA A 126 11.13 -20.07 -9.81
C ALA A 126 10.21 -18.85 -9.73
N ALA A 127 10.50 -17.80 -10.51
CA ALA A 127 9.64 -16.62 -10.58
C ALA A 127 8.25 -16.94 -11.16
N LEU A 128 8.17 -17.76 -12.20
CA LEU A 128 6.91 -18.22 -12.79
C LEU A 128 6.14 -19.14 -11.82
N LEU A 129 6.81 -20.01 -11.09
CA LEU A 129 6.22 -20.88 -10.06
C LEU A 129 5.67 -20.05 -8.90
N LEU A 130 6.42 -19.07 -8.41
CA LEU A 130 5.95 -18.12 -7.39
C LEU A 130 4.76 -17.30 -7.90
N ALA A 131 4.82 -16.83 -9.15
CA ALA A 131 3.73 -16.10 -9.77
C ALA A 131 2.46 -16.95 -9.92
N SER A 132 2.60 -18.26 -10.18
CA SER A 132 1.45 -19.18 -10.30
C SER A 132 0.77 -19.49 -8.95
N GLN A 133 1.49 -19.33 -7.85
CA GLN A 133 0.99 -19.53 -6.49
C GLN A 133 0.45 -18.26 -5.83
N LEU A 134 0.63 -17.09 -6.47
CA LEU A 134 0.03 -15.85 -5.97
C LEU A 134 -1.48 -15.94 -6.12
N ASP A 135 -2.17 -15.86 -5.00
CA ASP A 135 -3.61 -15.64 -4.99
C ASP A 135 -3.85 -14.23 -5.54
N LEU A 136 -4.42 -14.19 -6.75
CA LEU A 136 -4.69 -12.95 -7.48
C LEU A 136 -6.14 -12.50 -7.30
N GLU A 137 -7.00 -13.35 -6.72
CA GLU A 137 -8.36 -13.03 -6.36
C GLU A 137 -8.34 -12.41 -4.95
N GLN A 138 -8.29 -11.10 -4.87
CA GLN A 138 -8.48 -10.38 -3.62
C GLN A 138 -9.90 -9.82 -3.59
N ASP A 139 -10.72 -10.33 -2.69
CA ASP A 139 -11.99 -9.73 -2.35
C ASP A 139 -11.74 -8.54 -1.40
N VAL A 140 -11.62 -7.36 -1.99
CA VAL A 140 -11.51 -6.10 -1.25
C VAL A 140 -12.90 -5.54 -1.05
N ALA A 141 -13.26 -5.27 0.21
CA ALA A 141 -14.53 -4.64 0.53
C ALA A 141 -14.54 -3.17 0.09
N ILE A 142 -15.71 -2.68 -0.32
CA ILE A 142 -15.93 -1.30 -0.72
C ILE A 142 -16.74 -0.62 0.36
N THR A 143 -16.16 0.40 1.01
CA THR A 143 -16.88 1.23 1.99
C THR A 143 -17.12 2.63 1.41
N ALA A 144 -18.39 3.02 1.35
CA ALA A 144 -18.81 4.36 0.97
C ALA A 144 -18.67 5.32 2.17
N HIS A 145 -17.72 6.25 2.11
CA HIS A 145 -17.43 7.23 3.17
C HIS A 145 -18.57 8.22 3.35
N ARG A 146 -19.20 8.20 4.51
CA ARG A 146 -20.42 8.97 4.82
C ARG A 146 -21.53 8.76 3.78
N GLY A 147 -21.61 7.54 3.22
CA GLY A 147 -22.36 7.24 2.02
C GLY A 147 -21.61 7.59 0.73
N ALA A 148 -22.32 7.76 -0.41
CA ALA A 148 -21.70 8.17 -1.68
C ALA A 148 -21.54 9.71 -1.71
N LYS A 149 -20.64 10.25 -0.90
CA LYS A 149 -20.45 11.68 -0.60
C LYS A 149 -20.20 12.57 -1.83
N ILE A 150 -19.64 12.02 -2.92
CA ILE A 150 -19.47 12.78 -4.18
C ILE A 150 -20.81 12.93 -4.93
N ALA A 151 -21.72 11.98 -4.80
CA ALA A 151 -22.95 11.92 -5.58
C ALA A 151 -24.20 12.45 -4.83
N ALA A 152 -24.15 12.47 -3.49
CA ALA A 152 -25.23 12.93 -2.61
C ALA A 152 -24.65 13.55 -1.33
N PRO A 153 -25.43 14.39 -0.60
CA PRO A 153 -24.96 15.03 0.63
C PRO A 153 -24.59 13.98 1.69
N GLU A 154 -23.39 14.12 2.26
CA GLU A 154 -22.83 13.17 3.22
C GLU A 154 -23.76 12.90 4.41
N ASN A 155 -23.73 11.68 4.95
CA ASN A 155 -24.49 11.29 6.13
C ASN A 155 -26.01 11.50 6.00
N THR A 156 -26.57 11.37 4.77
CA THR A 156 -28.02 11.42 4.51
C THR A 156 -28.54 10.08 3.99
N LEU A 157 -29.85 9.88 4.11
CA LEU A 157 -30.48 8.68 3.52
C LEU A 157 -30.29 8.63 2.00
N ALA A 158 -30.22 9.78 1.32
CA ALA A 158 -29.92 9.85 -0.10
C ALA A 158 -28.51 9.33 -0.42
N ALA A 159 -27.50 9.69 0.38
CA ALA A 159 -26.12 9.20 0.19
C ALA A 159 -26.02 7.69 0.41
N PHE A 160 -26.74 7.14 1.38
CA PHE A 160 -26.74 5.69 1.62
C PHE A 160 -27.50 4.92 0.54
N ARG A 161 -28.61 5.43 0.00
CA ARG A 161 -29.28 4.86 -1.17
C ARG A 161 -28.33 4.81 -2.38
N THR A 162 -27.67 5.92 -2.65
CA THR A 162 -26.70 6.01 -3.74
C THR A 162 -25.53 5.04 -3.58
N ALA A 163 -25.03 4.86 -2.34
CA ALA A 163 -23.99 3.88 -2.03
C ALA A 163 -24.43 2.44 -2.31
N MET A 164 -25.68 2.09 -1.94
CA MET A 164 -26.26 0.77 -2.25
C MET A 164 -26.40 0.54 -3.75
N GLU A 165 -26.90 1.56 -4.48
CA GLU A 165 -27.04 1.50 -5.95
C GLU A 165 -25.69 1.37 -6.65
N ALA A 166 -24.63 1.96 -6.09
CA ALA A 166 -23.26 1.83 -6.56
C ALA A 166 -22.64 0.45 -6.28
N GLY A 167 -23.24 -0.39 -5.44
CA GLY A 167 -22.74 -1.71 -5.08
C GLY A 167 -21.69 -1.70 -3.96
N ALA A 168 -21.73 -0.69 -3.06
CA ALA A 168 -20.86 -0.67 -1.88
C ALA A 168 -21.16 -1.85 -0.94
N THR A 169 -20.11 -2.42 -0.34
CA THR A 169 -20.22 -3.49 0.66
C THR A 169 -20.68 -2.94 1.99
N TYR A 170 -20.14 -1.76 2.35
CA TYR A 170 -20.46 -1.01 3.57
C TYR A 170 -20.75 0.45 3.23
N ALA A 171 -21.61 1.08 4.05
CA ALA A 171 -21.61 2.53 4.22
C ALA A 171 -20.93 2.86 5.55
N GLU A 172 -19.97 3.74 5.52
CA GLU A 172 -19.44 4.35 6.73
C GLU A 172 -20.30 5.55 7.10
N LEU A 173 -20.46 5.80 8.39
CA LEU A 173 -21.29 6.88 8.95
C LEU A 173 -20.80 7.29 10.33
N ASP A 174 -21.03 8.56 10.68
CA ASP A 174 -20.59 9.18 11.93
C ASP A 174 -21.74 9.35 12.89
N VAL A 175 -21.65 8.82 14.11
CA VAL A 175 -22.75 8.85 15.09
C VAL A 175 -22.41 9.71 16.29
N GLN A 176 -23.37 10.57 16.69
CA GLN A 176 -23.33 11.41 17.88
C GLN A 176 -24.68 11.38 18.62
N HIS A 177 -24.67 11.78 19.89
CA HIS A 177 -25.92 12.04 20.63
C HIS A 177 -26.43 13.48 20.45
N THR A 178 -27.72 13.57 20.29
CA THR A 178 -28.49 14.82 20.52
C THR A 178 -28.59 15.13 22.00
N ARG A 179 -29.14 16.33 22.34
CA ARG A 179 -29.45 16.72 23.71
C ARG A 179 -30.41 15.75 24.42
N ASP A 180 -31.37 15.21 23.69
CA ASP A 180 -32.36 14.24 24.18
C ASP A 180 -31.93 12.78 24.01
N ARG A 181 -30.61 12.58 23.80
CA ARG A 181 -29.94 11.25 23.77
C ARG A 181 -30.41 10.35 22.63
N VAL A 182 -30.87 10.92 21.52
CA VAL A 182 -31.10 10.18 20.27
C VAL A 182 -29.80 10.10 19.50
N LEU A 183 -29.49 8.92 18.90
CA LEU A 183 -28.34 8.71 18.04
C LEU A 183 -28.62 9.25 16.63
N VAL A 184 -27.92 10.31 16.23
CA VAL A 184 -28.02 10.93 14.90
C VAL A 184 -26.74 10.76 14.11
N VAL A 185 -26.88 10.78 12.78
CA VAL A 185 -25.78 10.56 11.86
C VAL A 185 -25.27 11.90 11.33
N VAL A 186 -24.19 12.39 11.91
CA VAL A 186 -23.55 13.68 11.61
C VAL A 186 -22.05 13.61 11.95
N HIS A 187 -21.19 14.12 11.06
CA HIS A 187 -19.76 14.17 11.30
C HIS A 187 -19.32 15.30 12.23
N ASP A 188 -19.71 16.54 11.89
CA ASP A 188 -19.26 17.75 12.60
C ASP A 188 -19.97 17.90 13.95
N GLY A 189 -19.36 18.64 14.86
CA GLY A 189 -19.98 18.95 16.15
C GLY A 189 -21.16 19.94 16.08
N ASP A 190 -21.32 20.60 14.91
CA ASP A 190 -22.43 21.50 14.58
C ASP A 190 -22.89 21.26 13.14
N LEU A 191 -23.90 21.99 12.69
CA LEU A 191 -24.47 21.86 11.34
C LEU A 191 -24.14 23.05 10.43
N MET A 192 -23.18 23.90 10.81
CA MET A 192 -22.84 25.12 10.07
C MET A 192 -22.35 24.81 8.62
N ARG A 193 -21.51 23.84 8.45
CA ARG A 193 -20.97 23.48 7.12
C ARG A 193 -22.04 22.95 6.18
N MET A 194 -22.96 22.12 6.68
CA MET A 194 -23.96 21.44 5.86
C MET A 194 -25.29 22.19 5.77
N GLY A 195 -25.76 22.82 6.87
CA GLY A 195 -27.10 23.36 7.00
C GLY A 195 -27.17 24.82 7.44
N ASP A 196 -26.05 25.57 7.44
CA ASP A 196 -25.98 26.97 7.93
C ASP A 196 -26.47 27.18 9.38
N ASP A 197 -26.41 26.12 10.19
CA ASP A 197 -26.83 26.17 11.59
C ASP A 197 -25.61 26.02 12.52
N PRO A 198 -25.22 27.06 13.27
CA PRO A 198 -24.05 27.03 14.15
C PRO A 198 -24.28 26.31 15.48
N ARG A 199 -25.51 25.86 15.74
CA ARG A 199 -25.83 25.19 17.00
C ARG A 199 -25.20 23.80 17.04
N LYS A 200 -24.68 23.43 18.20
CA LYS A 200 -24.06 22.11 18.38
C LYS A 200 -25.11 21.00 18.37
N VAL A 201 -24.73 19.86 17.78
CA VAL A 201 -25.57 18.64 17.76
C VAL A 201 -25.99 18.26 19.19
N SER A 202 -25.10 18.35 20.16
CA SER A 202 -25.36 18.04 21.58
C SER A 202 -26.29 19.02 22.28
N GLU A 203 -26.57 20.18 21.70
CA GLU A 203 -27.48 21.20 22.24
C GLU A 203 -28.89 21.13 21.64
N LEU A 204 -29.07 20.41 20.54
CA LEU A 204 -30.32 20.24 19.82
C LEU A 204 -30.98 18.90 20.16
N THR A 205 -32.32 18.90 20.16
CA THR A 205 -33.09 17.64 20.15
C THR A 205 -33.13 17.03 18.77
N ALA A 206 -33.38 15.73 18.68
CA ALA A 206 -33.59 15.05 17.41
C ALA A 206 -34.68 15.73 16.55
N ALA A 207 -35.78 16.15 17.16
CA ALA A 207 -36.85 16.87 16.48
C ALA A 207 -36.39 18.22 15.89
N GLN A 208 -35.46 18.91 16.54
CA GLN A 208 -34.88 20.16 16.01
C GLN A 208 -33.90 19.86 14.85
N ILE A 209 -33.09 18.84 14.98
CA ILE A 209 -32.14 18.42 13.92
C ILE A 209 -32.89 17.99 12.66
N ALA A 210 -34.00 17.28 12.79
CA ALA A 210 -34.85 16.85 11.68
C ALA A 210 -35.49 18.00 10.88
N THR A 211 -35.38 19.25 11.35
CA THR A 211 -35.87 20.46 10.61
C THR A 211 -34.74 21.17 9.85
N ILE A 212 -33.50 20.74 9.98
CA ILE A 212 -32.35 21.41 9.37
C ILE A 212 -32.02 20.74 8.03
N ASP A 213 -32.22 21.49 6.93
CA ASP A 213 -31.94 21.05 5.57
C ASP A 213 -30.43 21.07 5.34
N ILE A 214 -29.78 19.86 5.26
CA ILE A 214 -28.37 19.69 4.97
C ILE A 214 -28.13 19.28 3.50
N GLY A 215 -29.18 19.09 2.74
CA GLY A 215 -29.08 18.64 1.35
C GLY A 215 -29.04 19.78 0.33
N ARG A 216 -29.72 20.87 0.57
CA ARG A 216 -29.86 22.00 -0.36
C ARG A 216 -28.53 22.60 -0.79
N LYS A 217 -27.55 22.70 0.11
CA LYS A 217 -26.20 23.18 -0.22
C LYS A 217 -25.46 22.26 -1.20
N PHE A 218 -25.72 20.99 -1.17
CA PHE A 218 -25.13 20.04 -2.12
C PHE A 218 -25.80 20.16 -3.51
N GLY A 219 -27.09 20.43 -3.55
CA GLY A 219 -27.85 20.68 -4.78
C GLY A 219 -29.35 20.67 -4.54
N GLU A 220 -30.07 21.47 -5.32
CA GLU A 220 -31.52 21.68 -5.12
C GLU A 220 -32.35 20.38 -5.17
N ARG A 221 -31.85 19.36 -5.91
CA ARG A 221 -32.50 18.02 -5.95
C ARG A 221 -32.47 17.27 -4.62
N PHE A 222 -31.66 17.71 -3.68
CA PHE A 222 -31.55 17.15 -2.32
C PHE A 222 -32.14 18.06 -1.26
N ALA A 223 -32.81 19.15 -1.66
CA ALA A 223 -33.49 20.01 -0.72
C ALA A 223 -34.47 19.22 0.15
N GLY A 224 -34.39 19.42 1.47
CA GLY A 224 -35.19 18.71 2.46
C GLY A 224 -34.52 17.43 3.00
N GLU A 225 -33.34 17.03 2.52
CA GLU A 225 -32.56 16.00 3.23
C GLU A 225 -32.08 16.54 4.57
N THR A 226 -32.27 15.78 5.64
CA THR A 226 -31.90 16.12 7.02
C THR A 226 -31.00 15.05 7.60
N PRO A 227 -30.23 15.32 8.67
CA PRO A 227 -29.46 14.29 9.36
C PRO A 227 -30.41 13.19 9.87
N PRO A 228 -30.23 11.93 9.42
CA PRO A 228 -31.05 10.81 9.88
C PRO A 228 -30.62 10.35 11.27
N THR A 229 -31.49 9.62 11.94
CA THR A 229 -31.15 8.82 13.09
C THR A 229 -30.42 7.54 12.65
N LEU A 230 -29.62 6.94 13.54
CA LEU A 230 -29.00 5.64 13.28
C LEU A 230 -30.04 4.54 13.00
N GLN A 231 -31.22 4.60 13.66
CA GLN A 231 -32.30 3.65 13.39
C GLN A 231 -32.84 3.76 11.96
N GLU A 232 -33.05 4.98 11.45
CA GLU A 232 -33.50 5.18 10.05
C GLU A 232 -32.51 4.67 9.04
N VAL A 233 -31.21 4.80 9.31
CA VAL A 233 -30.17 4.22 8.44
C VAL A 233 -30.21 2.69 8.48
N ILE A 234 -30.29 2.08 9.66
CA ILE A 234 -30.40 0.63 9.81
C ILE A 234 -31.61 0.10 9.04
N ASP A 235 -32.78 0.75 9.18
CA ASP A 235 -34.00 0.33 8.49
C ASP A 235 -33.86 0.43 6.96
N LEU A 236 -33.14 1.44 6.47
CA LEU A 236 -32.87 1.63 5.05
C LEU A 236 -31.97 0.54 4.47
N VAL A 237 -30.88 0.18 5.17
CA VAL A 237 -29.82 -0.69 4.64
C VAL A 237 -30.02 -2.17 4.94
N ARG A 238 -30.93 -2.52 5.82
CA ARG A 238 -31.19 -3.88 6.30
C ARG A 238 -31.31 -4.90 5.16
N GLY A 239 -30.50 -5.96 5.21
CA GLY A 239 -30.46 -7.02 4.23
C GLY A 239 -29.93 -6.60 2.84
N ARG A 240 -29.39 -5.40 2.70
CA ARG A 240 -28.87 -4.86 1.43
C ARG A 240 -27.43 -4.39 1.50
N MET A 241 -27.00 -3.82 2.62
CA MET A 241 -25.65 -3.28 2.79
C MET A 241 -25.31 -3.30 4.29
N ARG A 242 -24.08 -3.56 4.62
CA ARG A 242 -23.54 -3.45 5.98
C ARG A 242 -23.17 -2.00 6.30
N ILE A 243 -22.97 -1.69 7.59
CA ILE A 243 -22.54 -0.35 8.01
C ILE A 243 -21.24 -0.40 8.81
N ASN A 244 -20.45 0.66 8.68
CA ASN A 244 -19.32 0.98 9.53
C ASN A 244 -19.68 2.22 10.35
N VAL A 245 -19.94 2.06 11.64
CA VAL A 245 -20.36 3.14 12.54
C VAL A 245 -19.12 3.72 13.22
N GLU A 246 -18.75 4.95 12.87
CA GLU A 246 -17.75 5.70 13.62
C GLU A 246 -18.37 6.38 14.83
N LEU A 247 -17.84 6.09 16.03
CA LEU A 247 -18.21 6.78 17.27
C LEU A 247 -17.51 8.14 17.33
N LYS A 248 -18.27 9.24 17.16
CA LYS A 248 -17.74 10.62 17.13
C LYS A 248 -17.81 11.27 18.50
N TYR A 249 -16.65 11.54 19.08
CA TYR A 249 -16.53 12.24 20.37
C TYR A 249 -16.16 13.72 20.16
N ASN A 250 -17.00 14.47 19.42
CA ASN A 250 -16.84 15.93 19.29
C ASN A 250 -16.99 16.67 20.63
N VAL A 251 -17.69 16.02 21.57
CA VAL A 251 -17.77 16.39 22.99
C VAL A 251 -17.62 15.10 23.82
N PRO A 252 -17.10 15.17 25.07
CA PRO A 252 -17.03 14.01 25.94
C PRO A 252 -18.42 13.40 26.17
N ASP A 253 -18.60 12.14 25.80
CA ASP A 253 -19.88 11.42 25.93
C ASP A 253 -19.67 9.95 26.31
N PRO A 254 -19.52 9.60 27.59
CA PRO A 254 -19.28 8.22 28.00
C PRO A 254 -20.47 7.29 27.74
N GLY A 255 -21.61 7.82 27.38
CA GLY A 255 -22.82 7.04 27.07
C GLY A 255 -23.01 6.72 25.60
N LEU A 256 -22.13 7.21 24.69
CA LEU A 256 -22.30 7.00 23.25
C LEU A 256 -22.12 5.51 22.85
N ALA A 257 -21.02 4.89 23.23
CA ALA A 257 -20.75 3.48 22.92
C ALA A 257 -21.85 2.55 23.49
N PRO A 258 -22.24 2.65 24.78
CA PRO A 258 -23.36 1.84 25.30
C PRO A 258 -24.68 2.03 24.54
N ALA A 259 -25.02 3.27 24.16
CA ALA A 259 -26.26 3.54 23.45
C ALA A 259 -26.27 2.94 22.04
N VAL A 260 -25.14 2.99 21.32
CA VAL A 260 -24.98 2.36 20.00
C VAL A 260 -25.13 0.86 20.13
N VAL A 261 -24.41 0.21 21.06
CA VAL A 261 -24.52 -1.24 21.29
C VAL A 261 -25.95 -1.66 21.61
N GLU A 262 -26.63 -0.93 22.50
CA GLU A 262 -27.99 -1.24 22.89
C GLU A 262 -28.98 -1.08 21.72
N LEU A 263 -28.81 -0.04 20.88
CA LEU A 263 -29.65 0.14 19.70
C LEU A 263 -29.43 -1.01 18.69
N LEU A 264 -28.19 -1.38 18.44
CA LEU A 264 -27.85 -2.47 17.51
C LEU A 264 -28.42 -3.81 17.96
N ARG A 265 -28.40 -4.12 19.27
CA ARG A 265 -29.02 -5.31 19.85
C ARG A 265 -30.53 -5.31 19.63
N ARG A 266 -31.21 -4.21 19.99
CA ARG A 266 -32.66 -4.07 19.81
C ARG A 266 -33.09 -4.15 18.35
N ALA A 267 -32.24 -3.63 17.46
CA ALA A 267 -32.49 -3.66 16.03
C ALA A 267 -32.17 -5.02 15.40
N ASP A 268 -31.60 -5.99 16.15
CA ASP A 268 -31.08 -7.27 15.60
C ASP A 268 -30.17 -7.02 14.37
N PHE A 269 -29.10 -6.19 14.58
CA PHE A 269 -28.23 -5.73 13.50
C PHE A 269 -26.72 -5.91 13.80
N LEU A 270 -26.39 -6.78 14.76
CA LEU A 270 -25.01 -6.98 15.22
C LEU A 270 -24.09 -7.65 14.16
N ASP A 271 -24.66 -8.47 13.28
CA ASP A 271 -23.90 -9.24 12.29
C ASP A 271 -23.60 -8.43 11.01
N ASP A 272 -24.31 -7.30 10.81
CA ASP A 272 -24.18 -6.45 9.62
C ASP A 272 -23.50 -5.09 9.91
N VAL A 273 -22.78 -4.99 11.04
CA VAL A 273 -22.13 -3.76 11.47
C VAL A 273 -20.70 -4.00 11.93
N VAL A 274 -19.85 -3.00 11.72
CA VAL A 274 -18.55 -2.85 12.40
C VAL A 274 -18.52 -1.49 13.08
N ILE A 275 -17.78 -1.39 14.18
CA ILE A 275 -17.67 -0.14 14.96
C ILE A 275 -16.24 0.39 14.82
N THR A 276 -16.11 1.67 14.51
CA THR A 276 -14.82 2.34 14.45
C THR A 276 -14.76 3.55 15.38
N SER A 277 -13.59 3.89 15.85
CA SER A 277 -13.34 5.13 16.60
C SER A 277 -11.87 5.53 16.56
N LEU A 278 -11.61 6.83 16.70
CA LEU A 278 -10.32 7.40 17.08
C LEU A 278 -10.00 7.16 18.55
N ASP A 279 -11.04 7.08 19.39
CA ASP A 279 -10.91 6.81 20.82
C ASP A 279 -10.86 5.30 21.07
N TYR A 280 -9.66 4.81 21.37
CA TYR A 280 -9.45 3.39 21.62
C TYR A 280 -10.20 2.89 22.87
N ALA A 281 -10.34 3.70 23.91
CA ALA A 281 -11.08 3.33 25.10
C ALA A 281 -12.57 3.09 24.82
N ALA A 282 -13.14 3.80 23.86
CA ALA A 282 -14.50 3.55 23.40
C ALA A 282 -14.65 2.19 22.72
N LEU A 283 -13.62 1.74 21.96
CA LEU A 283 -13.63 0.40 21.35
C LEU A 283 -13.53 -0.70 22.42
N GLU A 284 -12.65 -0.56 23.42
CA GLU A 284 -12.58 -1.47 24.56
C GLU A 284 -13.92 -1.57 25.30
N GLN A 285 -14.63 -0.44 25.43
CA GLN A 285 -15.98 -0.44 26.01
C GLN A 285 -16.98 -1.20 25.14
N VAL A 286 -16.97 -1.02 23.81
CA VAL A 286 -17.82 -1.78 22.87
C VAL A 286 -17.55 -3.28 22.98
N GLU A 287 -16.28 -3.70 22.94
CA GLU A 287 -15.85 -5.10 23.05
C GLU A 287 -16.29 -5.74 24.39
N SER A 288 -16.17 -4.98 25.48
CA SER A 288 -16.63 -5.43 26.79
C SER A 288 -18.15 -5.59 26.88
N LEU A 289 -18.90 -4.71 26.18
CA LEU A 289 -20.37 -4.75 26.19
C LEU A 289 -20.93 -5.83 25.25
N GLU A 290 -20.33 -5.99 24.06
CA GLU A 290 -20.78 -6.91 23.03
C GLU A 290 -19.58 -7.52 22.28
N PRO A 291 -19.00 -8.64 22.76
CA PRO A 291 -17.82 -9.27 22.17
C PRO A 291 -18.01 -9.80 20.73
N ARG A 292 -19.23 -9.86 20.21
CA ARG A 292 -19.52 -10.26 18.83
C ARG A 292 -19.32 -9.11 17.83
N LEU A 293 -19.34 -7.86 18.30
CA LEU A 293 -19.13 -6.72 17.44
C LEU A 293 -17.65 -6.65 17.02
N ARG A 294 -17.43 -6.55 15.74
CA ARG A 294 -16.10 -6.30 15.19
C ARG A 294 -15.74 -4.83 15.35
N THR A 295 -14.55 -4.56 15.85
CA THR A 295 -14.06 -3.21 16.10
C THR A 295 -12.87 -2.87 15.21
N GLY A 296 -12.73 -1.57 14.87
CA GLY A 296 -11.64 -1.03 14.08
C GLY A 296 -11.05 0.25 14.67
N HIS A 297 -9.75 0.24 14.90
CA HIS A 297 -9.06 1.42 15.42
C HIS A 297 -8.67 2.37 14.28
N ILE A 298 -9.21 3.59 14.29
CA ILE A 298 -8.85 4.65 13.33
C ILE A 298 -7.51 5.25 13.79
N VAL A 299 -6.48 5.10 12.96
CA VAL A 299 -5.12 5.56 13.28
C VAL A 299 -4.73 6.72 12.37
N THR A 300 -4.73 7.92 12.91
CA THR A 300 -4.30 9.15 12.21
C THR A 300 -2.78 9.37 12.28
N ALA A 301 -2.16 9.00 13.41
CA ALA A 301 -0.73 9.11 13.62
C ALA A 301 -0.14 7.78 14.08
N ALA A 302 0.79 7.21 13.31
CA ALA A 302 1.48 5.99 13.71
C ALA A 302 2.58 6.31 14.75
N VAL A 303 2.20 6.50 16.02
CA VAL A 303 3.13 6.59 17.14
C VAL A 303 3.11 5.24 17.86
N GLY A 304 4.22 4.53 17.88
CA GLY A 304 4.33 3.22 18.52
C GLY A 304 3.94 2.04 17.60
N ASN A 305 3.63 0.89 18.21
CA ASN A 305 3.25 -0.31 17.48
C ASN A 305 1.72 -0.42 17.39
N VAL A 306 1.15 0.23 16.37
CA VAL A 306 -0.31 0.27 16.11
C VAL A 306 -0.96 -1.11 15.91
N VAL A 307 -0.16 -2.16 15.67
CA VAL A 307 -0.66 -3.53 15.49
C VAL A 307 -1.00 -4.20 16.84
N ARG A 308 -0.56 -3.63 17.98
CA ARG A 308 -0.84 -4.16 19.31
C ARG A 308 -2.18 -3.72 19.91
N THR A 309 -3.15 -3.38 19.09
CA THR A 309 -4.53 -3.13 19.52
C THR A 309 -5.29 -4.46 19.62
N GLU A 310 -6.32 -4.55 20.46
CA GLU A 310 -7.24 -5.72 20.48
C GLU A 310 -8.26 -5.66 19.34
N ALA A 311 -8.50 -4.47 18.75
CA ALA A 311 -9.43 -4.30 17.63
C ALA A 311 -9.16 -5.27 16.47
N ASP A 312 -10.21 -5.72 15.77
CA ASP A 312 -10.14 -6.71 14.68
C ASP A 312 -9.46 -6.17 13.43
N PHE A 313 -9.51 -4.86 13.23
CA PHE A 313 -8.87 -4.23 12.07
C PHE A 313 -8.30 -2.84 12.38
N LEU A 314 -7.38 -2.43 11.51
CA LEU A 314 -6.80 -1.08 11.54
C LEU A 314 -7.43 -0.25 10.42
N SER A 315 -7.98 0.93 10.74
CA SER A 315 -8.46 1.90 9.76
C SER A 315 -7.41 3.00 9.58
N LEU A 316 -6.69 2.97 8.46
CA LEU A 316 -5.49 3.75 8.23
C LEU A 316 -5.67 4.80 7.13
N ASN A 317 -5.06 5.97 7.29
CA ASN A 317 -4.84 6.84 6.15
C ASN A 317 -4.02 6.11 5.08
N ALA A 318 -4.43 6.20 3.80
CA ALA A 318 -3.81 5.48 2.67
C ALA A 318 -2.30 5.74 2.53
N ALA A 319 -1.82 6.95 2.90
CA ALA A 319 -0.38 7.26 2.89
C ALA A 319 0.43 6.41 3.87
N ARG A 320 -0.20 5.92 4.94
CA ARG A 320 0.42 5.12 6.00
C ARG A 320 0.33 3.60 5.77
N ALA A 321 -0.54 3.16 4.88
CA ALA A 321 -0.74 1.75 4.52
C ALA A 321 0.43 1.20 3.70
N THR A 322 1.61 1.10 4.33
CA THR A 322 2.80 0.52 3.69
C THR A 322 2.69 -1.00 3.59
N PRO A 323 3.32 -1.63 2.57
CA PRO A 323 3.32 -3.10 2.46
C PRO A 323 3.85 -3.81 3.70
N SER A 324 4.80 -3.22 4.42
CA SER A 324 5.32 -3.77 5.67
C SER A 324 4.30 -3.73 6.80
N LEU A 325 3.54 -2.62 6.92
CA LEU A 325 2.50 -2.49 7.96
C LEU A 325 1.34 -3.46 7.69
N ILE A 326 0.88 -3.54 6.43
CA ILE A 326 -0.19 -4.46 6.02
C ILE A 326 0.19 -5.91 6.36
N ARG A 327 1.38 -6.37 5.94
CA ARG A 327 1.84 -7.73 6.30
C ARG A 327 1.92 -7.98 7.80
N ARG A 328 2.34 -7.00 8.60
CA ARG A 328 2.39 -7.15 10.07
C ARG A 328 1.00 -7.21 10.68
N ALA A 329 0.05 -6.42 10.17
CA ALA A 329 -1.34 -6.48 10.61
C ALA A 329 -1.95 -7.86 10.31
N HIS A 330 -1.81 -8.35 9.08
CA HIS A 330 -2.28 -9.69 8.69
C HIS A 330 -1.61 -10.81 9.50
N ALA A 331 -0.29 -10.70 9.76
CA ALA A 331 0.42 -11.67 10.61
C ALA A 331 -0.07 -11.67 12.08
N ALA A 332 -0.70 -10.58 12.51
CA ALA A 332 -1.38 -10.46 13.81
C ALA A 332 -2.88 -10.80 13.75
N GLY A 333 -3.38 -11.30 12.61
CA GLY A 333 -4.78 -11.65 12.41
C GLY A 333 -5.73 -10.47 12.22
N LYS A 334 -5.19 -9.28 11.85
CA LYS A 334 -5.96 -8.05 11.71
C LYS A 334 -6.13 -7.66 10.24
N GLU A 335 -7.33 -7.23 9.86
CA GLU A 335 -7.57 -6.60 8.57
C GLU A 335 -7.03 -5.16 8.52
N VAL A 336 -6.83 -4.65 7.32
CA VAL A 336 -6.41 -3.28 7.06
C VAL A 336 -7.41 -2.59 6.14
N HIS A 337 -8.10 -1.61 6.66
CA HIS A 337 -8.99 -0.70 5.94
C HIS A 337 -8.27 0.60 5.66
N VAL A 338 -8.45 1.20 4.49
CA VAL A 338 -7.76 2.45 4.11
C VAL A 338 -8.73 3.55 3.72
N TRP A 339 -8.47 4.77 4.19
CA TRP A 339 -9.28 5.97 3.96
C TRP A 339 -8.42 7.22 3.68
N THR A 340 -8.94 8.29 3.09
CA THR A 340 -10.01 8.25 2.12
C THR A 340 -9.39 8.16 0.76
N VAL A 341 -9.78 7.22 -0.09
CA VAL A 341 -9.13 6.92 -1.35
C VAL A 341 -10.07 7.25 -2.50
N ASN A 342 -9.80 8.33 -3.23
CA ASN A 342 -10.67 8.85 -4.29
C ASN A 342 -10.04 8.77 -5.69
N GLU A 343 -8.71 8.57 -5.78
CA GLU A 343 -8.00 8.51 -7.04
C GLU A 343 -7.89 7.06 -7.56
N PRO A 344 -8.25 6.77 -8.83
CA PRO A 344 -8.24 5.40 -9.39
C PRO A 344 -6.88 4.69 -9.24
N GLU A 345 -5.78 5.43 -9.46
CA GLU A 345 -4.42 4.88 -9.34
C GLU A 345 -4.08 4.52 -7.89
N VAL A 346 -4.60 5.29 -6.92
CA VAL A 346 -4.40 5.01 -5.50
C VAL A 346 -5.28 3.84 -5.07
N MET A 347 -6.54 3.76 -5.55
CA MET A 347 -7.44 2.63 -5.34
C MET A 347 -6.76 1.33 -5.78
N LEU A 348 -6.32 1.27 -7.03
CA LEU A 348 -5.63 0.10 -7.58
C LEU A 348 -4.36 -0.23 -6.78
N ARG A 349 -3.58 0.78 -6.39
CA ARG A 349 -2.38 0.58 -5.57
C ARG A 349 -2.69 -0.01 -4.21
N MET A 350 -3.74 0.42 -3.53
CA MET A 350 -4.12 -0.12 -2.23
C MET A 350 -4.60 -1.57 -2.37
N ILE A 351 -5.41 -1.87 -3.38
CA ILE A 351 -5.81 -3.23 -3.73
C ILE A 351 -4.57 -4.11 -3.93
N GLU A 352 -3.61 -3.69 -4.77
CA GLU A 352 -2.40 -4.49 -5.05
C GLU A 352 -1.43 -4.59 -3.85
N ARG A 353 -1.55 -3.70 -2.85
CA ARG A 353 -0.83 -3.83 -1.58
C ARG A 353 -1.44 -4.85 -0.64
N GLY A 354 -2.65 -5.32 -0.95
CA GLY A 354 -3.35 -6.32 -0.16
C GLY A 354 -4.13 -5.74 1.01
N VAL A 355 -4.74 -4.56 0.87
CA VAL A 355 -5.70 -4.08 1.87
C VAL A 355 -7.00 -4.86 1.77
N ASP A 356 -7.73 -4.97 2.88
CA ASP A 356 -8.97 -5.74 2.97
C ASP A 356 -10.20 -4.90 2.66
N ASN A 357 -10.09 -3.57 2.82
CA ASN A 357 -11.19 -2.65 2.57
C ASN A 357 -10.66 -1.27 2.11
N VAL A 358 -11.37 -0.67 1.16
CA VAL A 358 -11.09 0.70 0.69
C VAL A 358 -12.31 1.58 0.99
N ILE A 359 -12.09 2.63 1.77
CA ILE A 359 -13.07 3.65 2.14
C ILE A 359 -12.91 4.82 1.17
N THR A 360 -13.97 5.15 0.43
CA THR A 360 -13.95 6.15 -0.66
C THR A 360 -15.20 7.02 -0.66
N ASP A 361 -15.06 8.26 -1.13
CA ASP A 361 -16.18 9.17 -1.37
C ASP A 361 -16.97 8.81 -2.65
N ASP A 362 -16.33 8.05 -3.59
CA ASP A 362 -16.92 7.59 -4.85
C ASP A 362 -16.92 6.06 -4.96
N PRO A 363 -17.88 5.37 -4.32
CA PRO A 363 -17.97 3.92 -4.40
C PRO A 363 -18.21 3.40 -5.82
N ALA A 364 -18.89 4.16 -6.68
CA ALA A 364 -19.14 3.77 -8.07
C ALA A 364 -17.83 3.74 -8.88
N LEU A 365 -16.91 4.67 -8.64
CA LEU A 365 -15.60 4.68 -9.24
C LEU A 365 -14.78 3.44 -8.79
N LEU A 366 -14.80 3.13 -7.50
CA LEU A 366 -14.06 1.97 -6.98
C LEU A 366 -14.62 0.65 -7.54
N VAL A 367 -15.94 0.51 -7.67
CA VAL A 367 -16.56 -0.64 -8.33
C VAL A 367 -16.06 -0.78 -9.77
N ARG A 368 -16.00 0.32 -10.55
CA ARG A 368 -15.45 0.28 -11.92
C ARG A 368 -13.99 -0.15 -11.93
N VAL A 369 -13.15 0.41 -11.08
CA VAL A 369 -11.72 0.04 -10.95
C VAL A 369 -11.57 -1.45 -10.64
N MET A 370 -12.39 -2.01 -9.74
CA MET A 370 -12.37 -3.44 -9.42
C MET A 370 -12.87 -4.30 -10.58
N GLN A 371 -13.88 -3.85 -11.33
CA GLN A 371 -14.37 -4.56 -12.52
C GLN A 371 -13.33 -4.57 -13.65
N GLU A 372 -12.69 -3.44 -13.93
CA GLU A 372 -11.58 -3.34 -14.88
C GLU A 372 -10.43 -4.28 -14.49
N ARG A 373 -10.07 -4.30 -13.18
CA ARG A 373 -9.04 -5.20 -12.66
C ARG A 373 -9.42 -6.68 -12.83
N LYS A 374 -10.67 -7.06 -12.61
CA LYS A 374 -11.14 -8.44 -12.81
C LYS A 374 -11.05 -8.90 -14.28
N GLY A 375 -11.10 -7.96 -15.22
CA GLY A 375 -10.91 -8.22 -16.66
C GLY A 375 -9.47 -8.46 -17.07
N LEU A 376 -8.48 -8.18 -16.19
CA LEU A 376 -7.05 -8.33 -16.48
C LEU A 376 -6.62 -9.80 -16.40
N THR A 377 -5.67 -10.17 -17.26
CA THR A 377 -5.00 -11.47 -17.17
C THR A 377 -4.08 -11.55 -15.93
N ARG A 378 -3.77 -12.76 -15.46
CA ARG A 378 -2.83 -12.99 -14.35
C ARG A 378 -1.48 -12.28 -14.57
N ALA A 379 -1.01 -12.24 -15.80
CA ALA A 379 0.24 -11.62 -16.15
C ALA A 379 0.18 -10.08 -16.03
N GLU A 380 -0.93 -9.44 -16.41
CA GLU A 380 -1.18 -8.00 -16.26
C GLU A 380 -1.26 -7.61 -14.77
N ILE A 381 -1.96 -8.41 -13.96
CA ILE A 381 -2.04 -8.19 -12.51
C ILE A 381 -0.64 -8.31 -11.86
N LEU A 382 0.17 -9.30 -12.27
CA LEU A 382 1.55 -9.41 -11.79
C LEU A 382 2.38 -8.18 -12.17
N GLY A 383 2.23 -7.68 -13.40
CA GLY A 383 2.88 -6.45 -13.86
C GLY A 383 2.49 -5.24 -13.00
N LEU A 384 1.20 -5.10 -12.67
CA LEU A 384 0.69 -4.06 -11.77
C LEU A 384 1.30 -4.18 -10.36
N ARG A 385 1.33 -5.38 -9.77
CA ARG A 385 1.94 -5.60 -8.44
C ARG A 385 3.43 -5.24 -8.42
N LEU A 386 4.18 -5.64 -9.45
CA LEU A 386 5.59 -5.28 -9.58
C LEU A 386 5.75 -3.75 -9.70
N ARG A 387 4.94 -3.09 -10.53
CA ARG A 387 4.95 -1.63 -10.65
C ARG A 387 4.68 -0.94 -9.32
N VAL A 388 3.68 -1.39 -8.58
CA VAL A 388 3.32 -0.85 -7.24
C VAL A 388 4.45 -1.04 -6.23
N LEU A 389 5.18 -2.17 -6.27
CA LEU A 389 6.32 -2.43 -5.39
C LEU A 389 7.51 -1.49 -5.64
N PHE A 390 7.75 -1.10 -6.90
CA PHE A 390 8.90 -0.30 -7.30
C PHE A 390 8.60 1.18 -7.55
N SER A 391 7.31 1.59 -7.65
CA SER A 391 6.95 2.99 -7.83
C SER A 391 7.01 3.77 -6.51
N ARG A 392 7.51 5.02 -6.58
CA ARG A 392 7.41 5.96 -5.46
C ARG A 392 5.94 6.33 -5.24
N PRO A 393 5.51 6.54 -3.97
CA PRO A 393 4.17 7.06 -3.72
C PRO A 393 3.99 8.43 -4.41
N PRO A 394 2.80 8.73 -4.96
CA PRO A 394 2.51 10.06 -5.49
C PRO A 394 2.76 11.13 -4.43
N ARG A 395 3.21 12.32 -4.85
CA ARG A 395 3.45 13.44 -3.93
C ARG A 395 2.23 13.80 -3.08
N ALA A 396 1.02 13.64 -3.62
CA ALA A 396 -0.24 13.87 -2.91
C ALA A 396 -0.44 12.99 -1.65
N LEU A 397 0.20 11.80 -1.58
CA LEU A 397 0.16 10.94 -0.40
C LEU A 397 1.22 11.29 0.66
N VAL A 398 2.13 12.22 0.36
CA VAL A 398 3.25 12.61 1.23
C VAL A 398 2.98 13.95 1.90
N ASP A 399 1.96 14.70 1.49
CA ASP A 399 1.60 15.98 2.08
C ASP A 399 0.86 15.77 3.41
N PRO A 400 1.50 16.05 4.56
CA PRO A 400 0.86 15.91 5.86
C PRO A 400 -0.21 16.97 6.13
N THR A 401 -0.33 18.00 5.27
CA THR A 401 -1.34 19.06 5.39
C THR A 401 -2.64 18.71 4.64
N ALA A 402 -2.66 17.63 3.83
CA ALA A 402 -3.86 17.12 3.18
C ALA A 402 -4.78 16.31 4.12
N VAL A 403 -4.54 16.37 5.44
CA VAL A 403 -5.48 15.86 6.43
C VAL A 403 -6.57 16.90 6.58
N GLU A 404 -7.81 16.58 6.17
CA GLU A 404 -8.97 17.39 6.56
C GLU A 404 -8.87 17.64 8.08
N PRO A 405 -9.08 18.87 8.56
CA PRO A 405 -9.12 19.10 10.00
C PRO A 405 -10.22 18.24 10.62
N LEU A 406 -9.84 17.53 11.66
CA LEU A 406 -10.71 16.67 12.47
C LEU A 406 -11.87 17.48 13.09
#